data_56984bb4dba2a38644575fca5a1cb4a8
#
_entry.id   56984bb4dba2a38644575fca5a1cb4a8
#
_cell.length_a   1.000
_cell.length_b   1.000
_cell.length_c   1.000
_cell.angle_alpha   90.00
_cell.angle_beta   90.00
_cell.angle_gamma   90.00
#
_symmetry.space_group_name_H-M   'P 1'
#
loop_
_entity.id
_entity.type
_entity.pdbx_description
1 polymer ?
#
loop_
_entity_poly.entity_id
_entity_poly.type
_entity_poly.pdbx_seq_one_letter_code
_entity_poly.pdbx_strand_id
1 'polypeptide(L)'
;MPVRRAVAAHLATLPPSTEVVVACSGGPDSLALLAALADLTRPHGPHADLRPRVLHVDHALRPGSAAEGAWVVATAHAAGLSDAHTTTVSLTGPGGPEAAARAARRSALAAHAGPGADILLGHTADDQAETVLLALGRGAGLTALAGMAPQATLPGARAGVRLVRPLLGLRRADTVAACAAYGLTPLLDPTNHPEDSTWRAADGSPLRRAAVRHRALPALAQALGLDPVPALARTAAQVAADAAALDELAAGAYTAARAAAADQGPAAAPGDEAGAAARVIRLDLATLAAQPAALRTRVLARAGQAAGWRAGAVTARHLAALDRLCATPGMRGPLALPGARAWRAGRAVVVAGGGL
;
A
#
# COMPACT_ATOMS: atom_id res chain seq x y z
N MET A 1 5.06 27.68 -0.23
CA MET A 1 3.92 26.80 -0.62
C MET A 1 3.96 25.53 0.22
N PRO A 2 2.83 24.98 0.67
CA PRO A 2 2.77 23.74 1.50
C PRO A 2 3.41 22.54 0.80
N VAL A 3 3.10 22.31 -0.49
CA VAL A 3 3.65 21.20 -1.30
C VAL A 3 5.18 21.23 -1.33
N ARG A 4 5.77 22.39 -1.67
CA ARG A 4 7.24 22.55 -1.68
C ARG A 4 7.87 22.21 -0.33
N ARG A 5 7.24 22.65 0.76
CA ARG A 5 7.73 22.40 2.12
C ARG A 5 7.69 20.92 2.49
N ALA A 6 6.59 20.23 2.13
CA ALA A 6 6.42 18.81 2.39
C ALA A 6 7.44 17.96 1.62
N VAL A 7 7.69 18.30 0.34
CA VAL A 7 8.72 17.64 -0.47
C VAL A 7 10.12 17.92 0.08
N ALA A 8 10.45 19.19 0.38
CA ALA A 8 11.75 19.56 0.94
C ALA A 8 12.06 18.84 2.27
N ALA A 9 11.06 18.71 3.15
CA ALA A 9 11.22 18.00 4.42
C ALA A 9 11.58 16.52 4.21
N HIS A 10 11.03 15.88 3.18
CA HIS A 10 11.43 14.52 2.83
C HIS A 10 12.83 14.47 2.21
N LEU A 11 13.11 15.32 1.21
CA LEU A 11 14.40 15.31 0.51
C LEU A 11 15.57 15.57 1.46
N ALA A 12 15.38 16.38 2.51
CA ALA A 12 16.39 16.67 3.52
C ALA A 12 16.83 15.43 4.35
N THR A 13 16.06 14.33 4.29
CA THR A 13 16.39 13.07 4.96
C THR A 13 17.24 12.12 4.11
N LEU A 14 17.46 12.47 2.84
CA LEU A 14 18.10 11.59 1.87
C LEU A 14 19.61 11.82 1.81
N PRO A 15 20.40 10.74 1.65
CA PRO A 15 21.82 10.86 1.33
C PRO A 15 22.06 11.53 -0.03
N PRO A 16 23.19 12.20 -0.24
CA PRO A 16 23.59 12.68 -1.55
C PRO A 16 23.53 11.59 -2.62
N SER A 17 23.29 11.99 -3.87
CA SER A 17 23.18 11.09 -5.03
C SER A 17 22.05 10.05 -4.96
N THR A 18 21.12 10.17 -4.00
CA THR A 18 19.92 9.33 -3.99
C THR A 18 19.07 9.60 -5.22
N GLU A 19 18.62 8.52 -5.87
CA GLU A 19 17.65 8.61 -6.98
C GLU A 19 16.25 8.88 -6.41
N VAL A 20 15.60 9.93 -6.93
CA VAL A 20 14.24 10.35 -6.51
C VAL A 20 13.33 10.33 -7.72
N VAL A 21 12.43 9.37 -7.78
CA VAL A 21 11.52 9.16 -8.91
C VAL A 21 10.13 9.73 -8.60
N VAL A 22 9.64 10.71 -9.34
CA VAL A 22 8.22 11.09 -9.28
C VAL A 22 7.41 10.22 -10.21
N ALA A 23 6.45 9.48 -9.67
CA ALA A 23 5.41 8.81 -10.45
C ALA A 23 4.34 9.82 -10.86
N CYS A 24 4.46 10.37 -12.07
CA CYS A 24 3.61 11.45 -12.56
C CYS A 24 2.53 10.94 -13.52
N SER A 25 1.26 11.15 -13.18
CA SER A 25 0.11 10.84 -14.04
C SER A 25 -0.39 12.05 -14.85
N GLY A 26 0.18 13.23 -14.63
CA GLY A 26 -0.29 14.49 -15.24
C GLY A 26 -1.43 15.18 -14.47
N GLY A 27 -2.09 14.51 -13.53
CA GLY A 27 -3.09 15.11 -12.66
C GLY A 27 -2.47 16.06 -11.62
N PRO A 28 -3.30 16.94 -10.96
CA PRO A 28 -2.81 18.04 -10.14
C PRO A 28 -1.85 17.58 -9.02
N ASP A 29 -2.16 16.48 -8.35
CA ASP A 29 -1.37 16.03 -7.21
C ASP A 29 0.05 15.60 -7.62
N SER A 30 0.16 14.83 -8.70
CA SER A 30 1.45 14.36 -9.21
C SER A 30 2.23 15.47 -9.94
N LEU A 31 1.53 16.39 -10.58
CA LEU A 31 2.15 17.52 -11.27
C LEU A 31 2.72 18.54 -10.29
N ALA A 32 1.99 18.86 -9.20
CA ALA A 32 2.49 19.68 -8.12
C ALA A 32 3.74 19.07 -7.45
N LEU A 33 3.76 17.74 -7.31
CA LEU A 33 4.91 17.00 -6.78
C LEU A 33 6.13 17.10 -7.71
N LEU A 34 5.92 16.93 -9.04
CA LEU A 34 6.94 17.10 -10.07
C LEU A 34 7.55 18.52 -10.00
N ALA A 35 6.71 19.54 -9.99
CA ALA A 35 7.15 20.94 -9.96
C ALA A 35 7.94 21.27 -8.70
N ALA A 36 7.51 20.77 -7.54
CA ALA A 36 8.24 20.96 -6.29
C ALA A 36 9.59 20.23 -6.29
N LEU A 37 9.68 19.02 -6.86
CA LEU A 37 10.95 18.31 -7.02
C LEU A 37 11.89 19.11 -7.94
N ALA A 38 11.41 19.56 -9.10
CA ALA A 38 12.20 20.34 -10.05
C ALA A 38 12.77 21.62 -9.41
N ASP A 39 11.94 22.39 -8.70
CA ASP A 39 12.39 23.59 -8.01
C ASP A 39 13.46 23.31 -6.92
N LEU A 40 13.32 22.21 -6.21
CA LEU A 40 14.22 21.86 -5.11
C LEU A 40 15.56 21.27 -5.58
N THR A 41 15.57 20.58 -6.73
CA THR A 41 16.76 19.88 -7.27
C THR A 41 17.42 20.62 -8.44
N ARG A 42 16.92 21.82 -8.80
CA ARG A 42 17.54 22.68 -9.82
C ARG A 42 19.01 22.95 -9.52
N PRO A 43 19.84 23.32 -10.51
CA PRO A 43 21.23 23.73 -10.28
C PRO A 43 21.29 24.84 -9.21
N HIS A 44 22.17 24.66 -8.22
CA HIS A 44 22.30 25.51 -7.03
C HIS A 44 21.05 25.53 -6.10
N GLY A 45 20.10 24.61 -6.30
CA GLY A 45 18.98 24.40 -5.40
C GLY A 45 19.41 23.68 -4.11
N PRO A 46 18.54 23.65 -3.09
CA PRO A 46 18.87 23.08 -1.78
C PRO A 46 19.13 21.57 -1.80
N HIS A 47 18.75 20.89 -2.87
CA HIS A 47 18.91 19.44 -3.06
C HIS A 47 19.46 19.11 -4.47
N ALA A 48 20.34 19.96 -5.00
CA ALA A 48 20.97 19.78 -6.31
C ALA A 48 21.86 18.54 -6.41
N ASP A 49 22.21 17.95 -5.29
CA ASP A 49 23.01 16.73 -5.16
C ASP A 49 22.20 15.43 -5.35
N LEU A 50 20.88 15.50 -5.40
CA LEU A 50 20.01 14.36 -5.66
C LEU A 50 19.87 14.09 -7.17
N ARG A 51 19.43 12.89 -7.52
CA ARG A 51 19.17 12.50 -8.92
C ARG A 51 17.66 12.41 -9.19
N PRO A 52 17.03 13.52 -9.59
CA PRO A 52 15.59 13.54 -9.87
C PRO A 52 15.26 12.84 -11.18
N ARG A 53 14.17 12.08 -11.18
CA ARG A 53 13.63 11.37 -12.33
C ARG A 53 12.11 11.48 -12.36
N VAL A 54 11.52 11.47 -13.54
CA VAL A 54 10.06 11.41 -13.73
C VAL A 54 9.69 10.15 -14.50
N LEU A 55 8.73 9.39 -13.97
CA LEU A 55 8.18 8.23 -14.66
C LEU A 55 6.66 8.38 -14.80
N HIS A 56 6.20 8.41 -16.04
CA HIS A 56 4.80 8.25 -16.40
C HIS A 56 4.52 6.79 -16.72
N VAL A 57 3.42 6.24 -16.17
CA VAL A 57 2.98 4.87 -16.49
C VAL A 57 1.70 4.96 -17.30
N ASP A 58 1.80 4.68 -18.60
CA ASP A 58 0.68 4.62 -19.51
C ASP A 58 0.03 3.23 -19.46
N HIS A 59 -1.25 3.20 -19.12
CA HIS A 59 -2.04 1.97 -19.08
C HIS A 59 -2.64 1.57 -20.42
N ALA A 60 -2.44 2.37 -21.48
CA ALA A 60 -2.94 2.17 -22.85
C ALA A 60 -4.47 1.88 -22.91
N LEU A 61 -5.26 2.52 -22.05
CA LEU A 61 -6.67 2.20 -21.85
C LEU A 61 -7.63 3.01 -22.72
N ARG A 62 -7.13 4.08 -23.32
CA ARG A 62 -7.93 4.99 -24.15
C ARG A 62 -7.10 5.59 -25.27
N PRO A 63 -7.74 5.95 -26.38
CA PRO A 63 -7.10 6.75 -27.41
C PRO A 63 -6.56 8.06 -26.78
N GLY A 64 -5.32 8.43 -27.10
CA GLY A 64 -4.69 9.65 -26.57
C GLY A 64 -3.82 9.47 -25.32
N SER A 65 -3.81 8.32 -24.66
CA SER A 65 -2.97 8.09 -23.47
C SER A 65 -1.47 8.27 -23.75
N ALA A 66 -1.00 7.87 -24.94
CA ALA A 66 0.37 8.10 -25.38
C ALA A 66 0.71 9.61 -25.50
N ALA A 67 -0.24 10.43 -25.97
CA ALA A 67 -0.05 11.88 -26.05
C ALA A 67 0.03 12.51 -24.65
N GLU A 68 -0.71 11.99 -23.67
CA GLU A 68 -0.61 12.40 -22.28
C GLU A 68 0.76 12.07 -21.67
N GLY A 69 1.28 10.87 -21.95
CA GLY A 69 2.64 10.50 -21.56
C GLY A 69 3.69 11.43 -22.15
N ALA A 70 3.59 11.73 -23.45
CA ALA A 70 4.47 12.69 -24.12
C ALA A 70 4.38 14.10 -23.51
N TRP A 71 3.17 14.54 -23.16
CA TRP A 71 2.95 15.82 -22.50
C TRP A 71 3.59 15.86 -21.09
N VAL A 72 3.48 14.80 -20.31
CA VAL A 72 4.13 14.71 -18.98
C VAL A 72 5.65 14.82 -19.12
N VAL A 73 6.24 14.11 -20.07
CA VAL A 73 7.69 14.17 -20.35
C VAL A 73 8.11 15.57 -20.78
N ALA A 74 7.39 16.19 -21.70
CA ALA A 74 7.67 17.56 -22.15
C ALA A 74 7.57 18.56 -20.99
N THR A 75 6.57 18.42 -20.12
CA THR A 75 6.39 19.25 -18.92
C THR A 75 7.55 19.08 -17.94
N ALA A 76 8.02 17.85 -17.74
CA ALA A 76 9.18 17.57 -16.89
C ALA A 76 10.45 18.23 -17.44
N HIS A 77 10.69 18.13 -18.75
CA HIS A 77 11.82 18.76 -19.42
C HIS A 77 11.75 20.30 -19.30
N ALA A 78 10.57 20.88 -19.52
CA ALA A 78 10.36 22.32 -19.38
C ALA A 78 10.61 22.81 -17.92
N ALA A 79 10.35 21.95 -16.93
CA ALA A 79 10.67 22.19 -15.53
C ALA A 79 12.16 21.97 -15.17
N GLY A 80 13.00 21.53 -16.12
CA GLY A 80 14.44 21.30 -15.92
C GLY A 80 14.80 19.87 -15.48
N LEU A 81 13.86 18.91 -15.49
CA LEU A 81 14.10 17.52 -15.19
C LEU A 81 14.39 16.74 -16.50
N SER A 82 15.67 16.49 -16.80
CA SER A 82 16.09 15.86 -18.06
C SER A 82 15.82 14.35 -18.12
N ASP A 83 15.79 13.66 -16.96
CA ASP A 83 15.50 12.21 -16.88
C ASP A 83 13.99 12.01 -16.70
N ALA A 84 13.24 12.02 -17.80
CA ALA A 84 11.79 11.84 -17.80
C ALA A 84 11.38 10.82 -18.87
N HIS A 85 10.62 9.81 -18.47
CA HIS A 85 10.24 8.69 -19.33
C HIS A 85 8.76 8.32 -19.18
N THR A 86 8.22 7.75 -20.27
CA THR A 86 6.94 7.04 -20.25
C THR A 86 7.19 5.54 -20.40
N THR A 87 6.49 4.73 -19.62
CA THR A 87 6.44 3.28 -19.79
C THR A 87 5.01 2.83 -19.99
N THR A 88 4.77 2.01 -21.01
CA THR A 88 3.44 1.45 -21.29
C THR A 88 3.32 0.09 -20.61
N VAL A 89 2.18 -0.18 -19.98
CA VAL A 89 1.89 -1.44 -19.30
C VAL A 89 0.62 -2.07 -19.81
N SER A 90 0.61 -3.41 -19.87
CA SER A 90 -0.60 -4.18 -20.18
C SER A 90 -1.32 -4.55 -18.89
N LEU A 91 -2.64 -4.40 -18.89
CA LEU A 91 -3.48 -4.75 -17.74
C LEU A 91 -3.84 -6.23 -17.80
N THR A 92 -3.15 -7.02 -17.01
CA THR A 92 -3.41 -8.46 -16.85
C THR A 92 -3.52 -8.79 -15.37
N GLY A 93 -4.42 -9.68 -15.01
CA GLY A 93 -4.52 -10.18 -13.63
C GLY A 93 -5.94 -10.18 -13.05
N PRO A 94 -6.13 -10.87 -11.91
CA PRO A 94 -7.42 -10.95 -11.22
C PRO A 94 -7.73 -9.66 -10.44
N GLY A 95 -9.01 -9.44 -10.14
CA GLY A 95 -9.45 -8.38 -9.23
C GLY A 95 -10.08 -7.16 -9.91
N GLY A 96 -10.30 -7.21 -11.22
CA GLY A 96 -10.91 -6.14 -11.99
C GLY A 96 -9.94 -5.06 -12.48
N PRO A 97 -10.41 -4.13 -13.34
CA PRO A 97 -9.53 -3.17 -14.03
C PRO A 97 -8.70 -2.28 -13.11
N GLU A 98 -9.31 -1.77 -12.01
CA GLU A 98 -8.60 -0.89 -11.05
C GLU A 98 -7.47 -1.62 -10.32
N ALA A 99 -7.71 -2.87 -9.89
CA ALA A 99 -6.69 -3.67 -9.22
C ALA A 99 -5.56 -4.05 -10.17
N ALA A 100 -5.87 -4.44 -11.41
CA ALA A 100 -4.91 -4.75 -12.46
C ALA A 100 -4.05 -3.52 -12.80
N ALA A 101 -4.67 -2.36 -12.99
CA ALA A 101 -3.95 -1.09 -13.26
C ALA A 101 -3.01 -0.72 -12.10
N ARG A 102 -3.46 -0.87 -10.86
CA ARG A 102 -2.63 -0.63 -9.68
C ARG A 102 -1.45 -1.60 -9.59
N ALA A 103 -1.66 -2.88 -9.87
CA ALA A 103 -0.60 -3.89 -9.88
C ALA A 103 0.42 -3.61 -10.99
N ALA A 104 -0.03 -3.37 -12.23
CA ALA A 104 0.81 -3.04 -13.36
C ALA A 104 1.67 -1.78 -13.11
N ARG A 105 1.06 -0.71 -12.55
CA ARG A 105 1.79 0.50 -12.16
C ARG A 105 2.88 0.22 -11.13
N ARG A 106 2.57 -0.58 -10.10
CA ARG A 106 3.57 -0.93 -9.07
C ARG A 106 4.73 -1.74 -9.66
N SER A 107 4.44 -2.69 -10.55
CA SER A 107 5.47 -3.48 -11.23
C SER A 107 6.35 -2.61 -12.12
N ALA A 108 5.76 -1.67 -12.88
CA ALA A 108 6.51 -0.73 -13.69
C ALA A 108 7.44 0.16 -12.84
N LEU A 109 6.92 0.72 -11.75
CA LEU A 109 7.71 1.52 -10.80
C LEU A 109 8.86 0.71 -10.20
N ALA A 110 8.60 -0.56 -9.82
CA ALA A 110 9.63 -1.45 -9.28
C ALA A 110 10.75 -1.76 -10.29
N ALA A 111 10.38 -1.96 -11.56
CA ALA A 111 11.33 -2.28 -12.63
C ALA A 111 12.24 -1.10 -13.00
N HIS A 112 11.73 0.13 -12.91
CA HIS A 112 12.44 1.32 -13.37
C HIS A 112 13.22 2.04 -12.24
N ALA A 113 12.97 1.76 -10.97
CA ALA A 113 13.70 2.36 -9.86
C ALA A 113 15.04 1.68 -9.64
N GLY A 114 16.09 2.46 -9.47
CA GLY A 114 17.43 2.01 -9.07
C GLY A 114 17.46 1.51 -7.62
N PRO A 115 18.55 0.82 -7.20
CA PRO A 115 18.70 0.41 -5.80
C PRO A 115 18.69 1.62 -4.86
N GLY A 116 17.95 1.52 -3.75
CA GLY A 116 17.83 2.59 -2.76
C GLY A 116 17.04 3.82 -3.21
N ALA A 117 16.38 3.78 -4.36
CA ALA A 117 15.59 4.90 -4.86
C ALA A 117 14.32 5.16 -4.02
N ASP A 118 13.95 6.44 -3.91
CA ASP A 118 12.66 6.86 -3.37
C ASP A 118 11.69 7.22 -4.49
N ILE A 119 10.56 6.52 -4.53
CA ILE A 119 9.50 6.78 -5.50
C ILE A 119 8.42 7.63 -4.83
N LEU A 120 8.32 8.88 -5.25
CA LEU A 120 7.36 9.84 -4.72
C LEU A 120 5.99 9.68 -5.41
N LEU A 121 4.94 9.57 -4.60
CA LEU A 121 3.55 9.45 -5.03
C LEU A 121 2.74 10.66 -4.55
N GLY A 122 1.95 11.26 -5.43
CA GLY A 122 1.13 12.45 -5.15
C GLY A 122 -0.17 12.15 -4.39
N HIS A 123 -0.17 11.21 -3.43
CA HIS A 123 -1.36 10.94 -2.61
C HIS A 123 -1.54 12.03 -1.55
N THR A 124 -2.79 12.47 -1.37
CA THR A 124 -3.20 13.55 -0.45
C THR A 124 -4.04 13.03 0.72
N ALA A 125 -4.40 13.91 1.65
CA ALA A 125 -5.34 13.61 2.73
C ALA A 125 -6.73 13.24 2.19
N ASP A 126 -7.11 13.78 1.02
CA ASP A 126 -8.36 13.40 0.34
C ASP A 126 -8.32 11.92 -0.09
N ASP A 127 -7.21 11.45 -0.66
CA ASP A 127 -7.03 10.03 -1.00
C ASP A 127 -6.97 9.13 0.25
N GLN A 128 -6.46 9.66 1.35
CA GLN A 128 -6.45 8.96 2.64
C GLN A 128 -7.88 8.77 3.16
N ALA A 129 -8.69 9.82 3.16
CA ALA A 129 -10.09 9.76 3.55
C ALA A 129 -10.90 8.78 2.69
N GLU A 130 -10.71 8.79 1.36
CA GLU A 130 -11.31 7.81 0.44
C GLU A 130 -10.92 6.37 0.85
N THR A 131 -9.64 6.16 1.16
CA THR A 131 -9.12 4.83 1.54
C THR A 131 -9.73 4.34 2.86
N VAL A 132 -9.87 5.20 3.85
CA VAL A 132 -10.51 4.90 5.14
C VAL A 132 -11.98 4.55 4.96
N LEU A 133 -12.74 5.35 4.23
CA LEU A 133 -14.17 5.07 3.98
C LEU A 133 -14.38 3.76 3.23
N LEU A 134 -13.54 3.47 2.25
CA LEU A 134 -13.57 2.19 1.54
C LEU A 134 -13.21 1.00 2.45
N ALA A 135 -12.34 1.20 3.42
CA ALA A 135 -11.99 0.17 4.40
C ALA A 135 -13.16 -0.06 5.39
N LEU A 136 -13.76 1.01 5.89
CA LEU A 136 -14.94 0.95 6.76
C LEU A 136 -16.11 0.24 6.09
N GLY A 137 -16.42 0.60 4.86
CA GLY A 137 -17.51 -0.02 4.09
C GLY A 137 -17.31 -1.52 3.81
N ARG A 138 -16.09 -2.04 3.93
CA ARG A 138 -15.77 -3.47 3.81
C ARG A 138 -15.67 -4.19 5.15
N GLY A 139 -15.91 -3.51 6.27
CA GLY A 139 -15.72 -4.09 7.60
C GLY A 139 -14.28 -4.48 7.89
N ALA A 140 -13.33 -3.72 7.36
CA ALA A 140 -11.91 -4.03 7.49
C ALA A 140 -11.37 -3.70 8.90
N GLY A 141 -10.39 -4.49 9.36
CA GLY A 141 -9.73 -4.29 10.64
C GLY A 141 -8.74 -3.11 10.66
N LEU A 142 -8.11 -2.89 11.82
CA LEU A 142 -7.23 -1.74 12.10
C LEU A 142 -6.15 -1.51 11.03
N THR A 143 -5.49 -2.54 10.55
CA THR A 143 -4.43 -2.41 9.52
C THR A 143 -4.92 -1.76 8.23
N ALA A 144 -6.17 -2.00 7.83
CA ALA A 144 -6.73 -1.37 6.63
C ALA A 144 -7.31 0.03 6.94
N LEU A 145 -7.80 0.26 8.16
CA LEU A 145 -8.24 1.57 8.62
C LEU A 145 -7.09 2.55 8.83
N ALA A 146 -5.88 2.06 9.08
CA ALA A 146 -4.64 2.83 9.08
C ALA A 146 -4.37 3.54 7.73
N GLY A 147 -5.09 3.13 6.67
CA GLY A 147 -4.99 3.73 5.35
C GLY A 147 -3.64 3.52 4.68
N MET A 148 -3.13 4.57 4.03
CA MET A 148 -1.83 4.55 3.37
C MET A 148 -0.74 5.04 4.34
N ALA A 149 0.32 4.27 4.47
CA ALA A 149 1.50 4.70 5.21
C ALA A 149 2.24 5.82 4.46
N PRO A 150 2.87 6.80 5.15
CA PRO A 150 3.71 7.82 4.52
C PRO A 150 4.85 7.22 3.70
N GLN A 151 5.39 6.10 4.16
CA GLN A 151 6.43 5.33 3.47
C GLN A 151 6.06 3.85 3.48
N ALA A 152 6.44 3.13 2.42
CA ALA A 152 6.22 1.69 2.31
C ALA A 152 7.28 1.06 1.41
N THR A 153 7.58 -0.21 1.63
CA THR A 153 8.38 -1.00 0.69
C THR A 153 7.59 -1.29 -0.57
N LEU A 154 8.28 -1.44 -1.68
CA LEU A 154 7.69 -1.84 -2.96
C LEU A 154 8.07 -3.30 -3.26
N PRO A 155 7.14 -4.26 -3.12
CA PRO A 155 7.41 -5.65 -3.44
C PRO A 155 7.86 -5.83 -4.89
N GLY A 156 8.88 -6.67 -5.10
CA GLY A 156 9.47 -6.92 -6.42
C GLY A 156 10.44 -5.86 -6.91
N ALA A 157 10.64 -4.75 -6.18
CA ALA A 157 11.65 -3.77 -6.49
C ALA A 157 13.04 -4.19 -6.00
N ARG A 158 14.07 -3.50 -6.48
CA ARG A 158 15.46 -3.65 -6.01
C ARG A 158 15.58 -3.29 -4.53
N ALA A 159 16.66 -3.75 -3.90
CA ALA A 159 16.89 -3.51 -2.47
C ALA A 159 16.87 -2.01 -2.12
N GLY A 160 16.22 -1.67 -1.01
CA GLY A 160 16.16 -0.31 -0.49
C GLY A 160 15.16 0.63 -1.19
N VAL A 161 14.47 0.20 -2.25
CA VAL A 161 13.46 1.02 -2.92
C VAL A 161 12.25 1.25 -2.03
N ARG A 162 11.85 2.51 -1.87
CA ARG A 162 10.68 2.91 -1.06
C ARG A 162 9.64 3.65 -1.87
N LEU A 163 8.37 3.45 -1.55
CA LEU A 163 7.27 4.33 -1.95
C LEU A 163 7.08 5.39 -0.88
N VAL A 164 7.10 6.66 -1.26
CA VAL A 164 6.97 7.79 -0.34
C VAL A 164 5.79 8.67 -0.76
N ARG A 165 5.04 9.19 0.21
CA ARG A 165 3.85 10.02 0.01
C ARG A 165 4.00 11.35 0.77
N PRO A 166 4.82 12.28 0.26
CA PRO A 166 5.12 13.51 0.97
C PRO A 166 3.89 14.39 1.20
N LEU A 167 2.88 14.27 0.31
CA LEU A 167 1.68 15.10 0.30
C LEU A 167 0.52 14.51 1.10
N LEU A 168 0.71 13.38 1.80
CA LEU A 168 -0.37 12.65 2.48
C LEU A 168 -1.09 13.46 3.57
N GLY A 169 -0.44 14.48 4.13
CA GLY A 169 -1.02 15.42 5.09
C GLY A 169 -1.63 16.68 4.47
N LEU A 170 -1.52 16.86 3.15
CA LEU A 170 -2.02 18.04 2.43
C LEU A 170 -3.34 17.73 1.73
N ARG A 171 -4.11 18.80 1.46
CA ARG A 171 -5.37 18.69 0.73
C ARG A 171 -5.12 18.76 -0.79
N ARG A 172 -6.04 18.21 -1.56
CA ARG A 172 -6.03 18.39 -3.02
C ARG A 172 -6.11 19.85 -3.42
N ALA A 173 -6.75 20.71 -2.65
CA ALA A 173 -6.75 22.15 -2.87
C ALA A 173 -5.34 22.75 -2.82
N ASP A 174 -4.45 22.23 -1.94
CA ASP A 174 -3.06 22.68 -1.85
C ASP A 174 -2.26 22.31 -3.11
N THR A 175 -2.53 21.14 -3.71
CA THR A 175 -1.85 20.70 -4.93
C THR A 175 -2.33 21.47 -6.16
N VAL A 176 -3.63 21.75 -6.25
CA VAL A 176 -4.20 22.62 -7.29
C VAL A 176 -3.63 24.02 -7.20
N ALA A 177 -3.59 24.61 -6.00
CA ALA A 177 -2.98 25.93 -5.78
C ALA A 177 -1.48 25.93 -6.11
N ALA A 178 -0.77 24.86 -5.83
CA ALA A 178 0.64 24.73 -6.19
C ALA A 178 0.83 24.68 -7.71
N CYS A 179 0.02 23.91 -8.46
CA CYS A 179 0.05 23.91 -9.92
C CYS A 179 -0.15 25.30 -10.48
N ALA A 180 -1.16 26.04 -10.01
CA ALA A 180 -1.41 27.43 -10.44
C ALA A 180 -0.22 28.33 -10.16
N ALA A 181 0.41 28.21 -8.98
CA ALA A 181 1.57 29.02 -8.60
C ALA A 181 2.83 28.71 -9.42
N TYR A 182 2.95 27.48 -9.94
CA TYR A 182 4.02 27.08 -10.88
C TYR A 182 3.66 27.32 -12.35
N GLY A 183 2.48 27.87 -12.65
CA GLY A 183 2.01 28.11 -14.02
C GLY A 183 1.69 26.83 -14.80
N LEU A 184 1.34 25.76 -14.11
CA LEU A 184 1.06 24.45 -14.70
C LEU A 184 -0.44 24.19 -14.82
N THR A 185 -0.87 23.66 -15.96
CA THR A 185 -2.26 23.24 -16.20
C THR A 185 -2.34 21.71 -16.15
N PRO A 186 -2.95 21.13 -15.09
CA PRO A 186 -3.06 19.68 -14.98
C PRO A 186 -3.93 19.06 -16.07
N LEU A 187 -3.62 17.81 -16.44
CA LEU A 187 -4.49 16.99 -17.27
C LEU A 187 -5.76 16.63 -16.50
N LEU A 188 -6.89 16.73 -17.18
CA LEU A 188 -8.18 16.29 -16.67
C LEU A 188 -8.39 14.83 -17.12
N ASP A 189 -8.37 13.91 -16.17
CA ASP A 189 -8.66 12.49 -16.43
C ASP A 189 -10.18 12.26 -16.31
N PRO A 190 -10.89 11.96 -17.40
CA PRO A 190 -12.33 11.69 -17.38
C PRO A 190 -12.72 10.51 -16.45
N THR A 191 -11.81 9.56 -16.23
CA THR A 191 -12.08 8.41 -15.36
C THR A 191 -12.23 8.79 -13.88
N ASN A 192 -11.80 9.98 -13.50
CA ASN A 192 -12.01 10.52 -12.16
C ASN A 192 -13.45 11.00 -11.92
N HIS A 193 -14.27 11.14 -12.96
CA HIS A 193 -15.68 11.52 -12.86
C HIS A 193 -16.57 10.30 -13.08
N PRO A 194 -17.39 9.89 -12.07
CA PRO A 194 -18.18 8.67 -12.15
C PRO A 194 -19.27 8.69 -13.25
N GLU A 195 -19.67 9.90 -13.68
CA GLU A 195 -20.71 10.08 -14.70
C GLU A 195 -20.13 10.00 -16.12
N ASP A 196 -18.90 10.44 -16.30
CA ASP A 196 -18.21 10.47 -17.60
C ASP A 196 -17.38 9.21 -17.87
N SER A 197 -17.10 8.41 -16.84
CA SER A 197 -16.28 7.22 -16.97
C SER A 197 -17.06 6.05 -17.53
N THR A 198 -16.58 5.48 -18.63
CA THR A 198 -17.01 4.17 -19.15
C THR A 198 -16.50 3.01 -18.31
N TRP A 199 -15.57 3.28 -17.40
CA TRP A 199 -15.00 2.27 -16.51
C TRP A 199 -15.98 1.90 -15.39
N ARG A 200 -16.12 0.59 -15.22
CA ARG A 200 -16.96 0.01 -14.18
C ARG A 200 -16.13 -0.95 -13.32
N ALA A 201 -16.53 -1.13 -12.08
CA ALA A 201 -16.04 -2.21 -11.24
C ALA A 201 -16.49 -3.56 -11.85
N ALA A 202 -15.89 -4.67 -11.39
CA ALA A 202 -16.22 -6.01 -11.89
C ALA A 202 -17.69 -6.39 -11.75
N ASP A 203 -18.43 -5.74 -10.84
CA ASP A 203 -19.85 -5.90 -10.60
C ASP A 203 -20.74 -4.92 -11.42
N GLY A 204 -20.17 -4.19 -12.38
CA GLY A 204 -20.86 -3.19 -13.20
C GLY A 204 -21.14 -1.86 -12.52
N SER A 205 -20.84 -1.70 -11.23
CA SER A 205 -21.00 -0.44 -10.49
C SER A 205 -19.96 0.61 -10.92
N PRO A 206 -20.20 1.92 -10.66
CA PRO A 206 -19.19 2.94 -10.82
C PRO A 206 -17.92 2.62 -10.00
N LEU A 207 -16.76 3.10 -10.47
CA LEU A 207 -15.50 2.94 -9.71
C LEU A 207 -15.69 3.44 -8.28
N ARG A 208 -15.46 2.56 -7.32
CA ARG A 208 -15.80 2.80 -5.90
C ARG A 208 -15.10 4.04 -5.35
N ARG A 209 -13.87 4.30 -5.79
CA ARG A 209 -13.10 5.46 -5.33
C ARG A 209 -13.70 6.77 -5.83
N ALA A 210 -14.10 6.83 -7.10
CA ALA A 210 -14.78 7.99 -7.68
C ALA A 210 -16.14 8.23 -6.98
N ALA A 211 -16.90 7.18 -6.72
CA ALA A 211 -18.17 7.28 -5.98
C ALA A 211 -17.98 7.81 -4.55
N VAL A 212 -16.94 7.38 -3.83
CA VAL A 212 -16.62 7.92 -2.50
C VAL A 212 -16.27 9.39 -2.59
N ARG A 213 -15.43 9.80 -3.53
CA ARG A 213 -15.00 11.18 -3.73
C ARG A 213 -16.15 12.12 -4.05
N HIS A 214 -17.00 11.74 -4.99
CA HIS A 214 -18.01 12.65 -5.56
C HIS A 214 -19.39 12.53 -4.92
N ARG A 215 -19.65 11.46 -4.14
CA ARG A 215 -20.95 11.21 -3.53
C ARG A 215 -20.87 11.04 -2.02
N ALA A 216 -20.06 10.11 -1.51
CA ALA A 216 -20.06 9.77 -0.08
C ALA A 216 -19.42 10.88 0.78
N LEU A 217 -18.25 11.39 0.40
CA LEU A 217 -17.59 12.48 1.16
C LEU A 217 -18.42 13.77 1.17
N PRO A 218 -18.99 14.26 0.05
CA PRO A 218 -19.88 15.42 0.08
C PRO A 218 -21.15 15.20 0.92
N ALA A 219 -21.79 14.03 0.81
CA ALA A 219 -22.97 13.71 1.61
C ALA A 219 -22.62 13.66 3.11
N LEU A 220 -21.47 13.10 3.47
CA LEU A 220 -20.99 13.08 4.85
C LEU A 220 -20.70 14.50 5.37
N ALA A 221 -20.07 15.34 4.55
CA ALA A 221 -19.81 16.73 4.89
C ALA A 221 -21.11 17.50 5.13
N GLN A 222 -22.11 17.31 4.28
CA GLN A 222 -23.43 17.92 4.43
C GLN A 222 -24.13 17.43 5.71
N ALA A 223 -24.11 16.12 6.00
CA ALA A 223 -24.77 15.55 7.17
C ALA A 223 -24.13 15.98 8.49
N LEU A 224 -22.82 16.15 8.52
CA LEU A 224 -22.05 16.53 9.71
C LEU A 224 -21.89 18.03 9.89
N GLY A 225 -22.17 18.83 8.86
CA GLY A 225 -21.93 20.27 8.87
C GLY A 225 -20.45 20.68 8.93
N LEU A 226 -19.52 19.77 8.54
CA LEU A 226 -18.07 19.99 8.55
C LEU A 226 -17.38 19.16 7.48
N ASP A 227 -16.14 19.53 7.10
CA ASP A 227 -15.32 18.75 6.20
C ASP A 227 -14.77 17.49 6.92
N PRO A 228 -15.15 16.26 6.51
CA PRO A 228 -14.73 15.03 7.16
C PRO A 228 -13.29 14.61 6.82
N VAL A 229 -12.70 15.15 5.74
CA VAL A 229 -11.39 14.71 5.23
C VAL A 229 -10.27 14.87 6.26
N PRO A 230 -10.10 16.03 6.92
CA PRO A 230 -9.06 16.16 7.94
C PRO A 230 -9.25 15.24 9.14
N ALA A 231 -10.51 14.99 9.54
CA ALA A 231 -10.82 14.09 10.65
C ALA A 231 -10.49 12.64 10.30
N LEU A 232 -10.90 12.17 9.11
CA LEU A 232 -10.60 10.81 8.61
C LEU A 232 -9.10 10.58 8.46
N ALA A 233 -8.35 11.57 7.96
CA ALA A 233 -6.90 11.48 7.83
C ALA A 233 -6.21 11.39 9.21
N ARG A 234 -6.64 12.19 10.21
CA ARG A 234 -6.13 12.10 11.58
C ARG A 234 -6.45 10.75 12.22
N THR A 235 -7.67 10.26 12.06
CA THR A 235 -8.06 8.93 12.55
C THR A 235 -7.18 7.85 11.95
N ALA A 236 -6.92 7.89 10.63
CA ALA A 236 -6.02 6.94 9.98
C ALA A 236 -4.61 6.98 10.59
N ALA A 237 -4.07 8.17 10.88
CA ALA A 237 -2.75 8.31 11.49
C ALA A 237 -2.71 7.74 12.93
N GLN A 238 -3.75 7.97 13.73
CA GLN A 238 -3.87 7.39 15.08
C GLN A 238 -3.95 5.86 15.01
N VAL A 239 -4.83 5.34 14.16
CA VAL A 239 -4.96 3.88 13.96
C VAL A 239 -3.67 3.28 13.44
N ALA A 240 -2.90 3.99 12.61
CA ALA A 240 -1.60 3.52 12.12
C ALA A 240 -0.58 3.38 13.27
N ALA A 241 -0.55 4.35 14.20
CA ALA A 241 0.32 4.30 15.37
C ALA A 241 -0.06 3.13 16.29
N ASP A 242 -1.35 2.95 16.58
CA ASP A 242 -1.85 1.84 17.41
C ASP A 242 -1.58 0.48 16.76
N ALA A 243 -1.79 0.37 15.44
CA ALA A 243 -1.50 -0.85 14.68
C ALA A 243 -0.01 -1.20 14.71
N ALA A 244 0.88 -0.20 14.58
CA ALA A 244 2.33 -0.40 14.64
C ALA A 244 2.78 -0.90 16.02
N ALA A 245 2.26 -0.34 17.11
CA ALA A 245 2.55 -0.79 18.47
C ALA A 245 2.10 -2.24 18.69
N LEU A 246 0.88 -2.59 18.23
CA LEU A 246 0.38 -3.96 18.30
C LEU A 246 1.20 -4.94 17.43
N ASP A 247 1.70 -4.50 16.29
CA ASP A 247 2.53 -5.33 15.41
C ASP A 247 3.94 -5.55 15.99
N GLU A 248 4.48 -4.59 16.72
CA GLU A 248 5.73 -4.74 17.47
C GLU A 248 5.59 -5.74 18.62
N LEU A 249 4.54 -5.59 19.43
CA LEU A 249 4.22 -6.55 20.50
C LEU A 249 4.01 -7.97 19.93
N ALA A 250 3.31 -8.09 18.81
CA ALA A 250 3.09 -9.35 18.15
C ALA A 250 4.40 -9.95 17.57
N ALA A 251 5.36 -9.12 17.16
CA ALA A 251 6.68 -9.60 16.73
C ALA A 251 7.46 -10.24 17.88
N GLY A 252 7.44 -9.61 19.06
CA GLY A 252 8.03 -10.19 20.27
C GLY A 252 7.38 -11.52 20.67
N ALA A 253 6.04 -11.54 20.69
CA ALA A 253 5.28 -12.75 21.02
C ALA A 253 5.49 -13.87 19.98
N TYR A 254 5.63 -13.54 18.70
CA TYR A 254 5.97 -14.50 17.64
C TYR A 254 7.35 -15.13 17.86
N THR A 255 8.36 -14.33 18.20
CA THR A 255 9.70 -14.84 18.49
C THR A 255 9.71 -15.73 19.70
N ALA A 256 9.03 -15.34 20.79
CA ALA A 256 8.90 -16.15 22.00
C ALA A 256 8.18 -17.47 21.74
N ALA A 257 7.06 -17.46 21.01
CA ALA A 257 6.30 -18.67 20.68
C ALA A 257 7.09 -19.63 19.78
N ARG A 258 7.92 -19.11 18.86
CA ARG A 258 8.83 -19.94 18.04
C ARG A 258 9.94 -20.58 18.87
N ALA A 259 10.59 -19.82 19.75
CA ALA A 259 11.64 -20.31 20.61
C ALA A 259 11.12 -21.44 21.51
N ALA A 260 10.00 -21.22 22.20
CA ALA A 260 9.37 -22.24 23.05
C ALA A 260 8.92 -23.49 22.28
N ALA A 261 8.57 -23.37 21.00
CA ALA A 261 8.22 -24.52 20.17
C ALA A 261 9.45 -25.30 19.69
N ALA A 262 10.62 -24.69 19.57
CA ALA A 262 11.87 -25.35 19.19
C ALA A 262 12.29 -26.43 20.25
N ASP A 263 12.05 -26.13 21.51
CA ASP A 263 12.38 -27.02 22.64
C ASP A 263 11.50 -28.30 22.71
N GLN A 264 10.41 -28.36 21.93
CA GLN A 264 9.44 -29.46 21.97
C GLN A 264 9.73 -30.62 20.99
N GLY A 265 10.86 -30.58 20.27
CA GLY A 265 11.21 -31.60 19.26
C GLY A 265 10.35 -31.57 18.00
N PRO A 266 10.58 -32.44 17.02
CA PRO A 266 9.82 -32.48 15.77
C PRO A 266 8.37 -32.91 16.01
N ALA A 267 7.40 -32.20 15.40
CA ALA A 267 6.00 -32.61 15.40
C ALA A 267 5.70 -33.42 14.14
N ALA A 268 5.00 -34.54 14.30
CA ALA A 268 4.48 -35.28 13.16
C ALA A 268 3.48 -34.44 12.36
N ALA A 269 3.65 -34.39 11.05
CA ALA A 269 2.63 -33.82 10.15
C ALA A 269 1.46 -34.83 10.04
N PRO A 270 0.21 -34.40 9.99
CA PRO A 270 -0.88 -35.29 9.63
C PRO A 270 -0.81 -35.57 8.12
N GLY A 271 -0.39 -36.76 7.76
CA GLY A 271 -0.23 -37.25 6.39
C GLY A 271 1.18 -37.01 5.82
N ASP A 272 1.72 -37.99 5.14
CA ASP A 272 3.08 -38.09 4.57
C ASP A 272 3.36 -37.16 3.35
N GLU A 273 2.61 -36.12 3.14
CA GLU A 273 2.68 -35.25 1.93
C GLU A 273 3.16 -33.82 2.18
N ALA A 274 3.96 -33.59 3.21
CA ALA A 274 4.72 -32.33 3.24
C ALA A 274 5.90 -32.47 2.25
N GLY A 275 5.66 -32.14 0.99
CA GLY A 275 6.72 -32.10 -0.02
C GLY A 275 7.92 -31.30 0.50
N ALA A 276 9.13 -31.71 0.19
CA ALA A 276 10.42 -31.25 0.74
C ALA A 276 10.74 -29.74 0.62
N ALA A 277 9.81 -28.91 0.15
CA ALA A 277 9.95 -27.47 -0.05
C ALA A 277 8.99 -26.61 0.80
N ALA A 278 8.12 -27.18 1.65
CA ALA A 278 7.15 -26.42 2.42
C ALA A 278 7.81 -25.67 3.59
N ARG A 279 7.62 -24.34 3.67
CA ARG A 279 8.03 -23.55 4.84
C ARG A 279 7.09 -23.89 6.01
N VAL A 280 7.61 -24.57 7.03
CA VAL A 280 6.86 -24.95 8.22
C VAL A 280 7.22 -24.01 9.38
N ILE A 281 6.22 -23.38 9.95
CA ILE A 281 6.33 -22.52 11.13
C ILE A 281 5.62 -23.19 12.29
N ARG A 282 6.33 -23.35 13.42
CA ARG A 282 5.81 -23.91 14.67
C ARG A 282 5.76 -22.85 15.73
N LEU A 283 4.66 -22.80 16.49
CA LEU A 283 4.43 -21.85 17.57
C LEU A 283 3.92 -22.62 18.80
N ASP A 284 4.50 -22.34 19.97
CA ASP A 284 4.04 -22.92 21.23
C ASP A 284 2.61 -22.47 21.55
N LEU A 285 1.75 -23.42 21.81
CA LEU A 285 0.33 -23.18 22.06
C LEU A 285 0.09 -22.43 23.38
N ALA A 286 0.84 -22.74 24.43
CA ALA A 286 0.67 -22.08 25.73
C ALA A 286 1.05 -20.60 25.64
N THR A 287 2.16 -20.30 24.98
CA THR A 287 2.60 -18.93 24.72
C THR A 287 1.56 -18.15 23.88
N LEU A 288 0.95 -18.81 22.86
CA LEU A 288 -0.12 -18.20 22.08
C LEU A 288 -1.39 -17.98 22.89
N ALA A 289 -1.82 -18.98 23.66
CA ALA A 289 -3.05 -18.90 24.47
C ALA A 289 -2.98 -17.81 25.55
N ALA A 290 -1.79 -17.52 26.06
CA ALA A 290 -1.56 -16.46 27.03
C ALA A 290 -1.71 -15.04 26.41
N GLN A 291 -1.67 -14.90 25.09
CA GLN A 291 -1.81 -13.61 24.42
C GLN A 291 -3.27 -13.19 24.29
N PRO A 292 -3.60 -11.90 24.44
CA PRO A 292 -4.88 -11.37 23.99
C PRO A 292 -5.17 -11.72 22.53
N ALA A 293 -6.45 -11.90 22.18
CA ALA A 293 -6.86 -12.30 20.82
C ALA A 293 -6.30 -11.36 19.73
N ALA A 294 -6.22 -10.05 20.02
CA ALA A 294 -5.67 -9.05 19.09
C ALA A 294 -4.18 -9.29 18.77
N LEU A 295 -3.38 -9.76 19.72
CA LEU A 295 -1.98 -10.10 19.50
C LEU A 295 -1.86 -11.50 18.90
N ARG A 296 -2.60 -12.48 19.42
CA ARG A 296 -2.59 -13.86 18.94
C ARG A 296 -2.91 -13.95 17.45
N THR A 297 -3.94 -13.24 16.96
CA THR A 297 -4.29 -13.21 15.54
C THR A 297 -3.19 -12.57 14.68
N ARG A 298 -2.48 -11.56 15.17
CA ARG A 298 -1.32 -10.97 14.48
C ARG A 298 -0.12 -11.92 14.43
N VAL A 299 0.15 -12.62 15.52
CA VAL A 299 1.21 -13.67 15.56
C VAL A 299 0.92 -14.76 14.54
N LEU A 300 -0.33 -15.24 14.48
CA LEU A 300 -0.77 -16.24 13.51
C LEU A 300 -0.71 -15.73 12.06
N ALA A 301 -1.06 -14.47 11.83
CA ALA A 301 -0.90 -13.82 10.53
C ALA A 301 0.57 -13.76 10.09
N ARG A 302 1.46 -13.42 11.02
CA ARG A 302 2.91 -13.40 10.78
C ARG A 302 3.47 -14.77 10.46
N ALA A 303 3.01 -15.81 11.18
CA ALA A 303 3.36 -17.20 10.89
C ALA A 303 2.91 -17.63 9.49
N GLY A 304 1.69 -17.29 9.11
CA GLY A 304 1.17 -17.58 7.77
C GLY A 304 1.96 -16.88 6.65
N GLN A 305 2.32 -15.63 6.85
CA GLN A 305 3.18 -14.90 5.91
C GLN A 305 4.56 -15.57 5.77
N ALA A 306 5.16 -15.93 6.90
CA ALA A 306 6.46 -16.62 6.92
C ALA A 306 6.38 -18.02 6.27
N ALA A 307 5.23 -18.71 6.40
CA ALA A 307 4.94 -19.96 5.71
C ALA A 307 4.64 -19.80 4.22
N GLY A 308 4.38 -18.59 3.74
CA GLY A 308 4.14 -18.31 2.31
C GLY A 308 2.68 -18.36 1.89
N TRP A 309 1.72 -18.10 2.79
CA TRP A 309 0.32 -17.95 2.38
C TRP A 309 0.13 -16.81 1.36
N ARG A 310 -0.95 -16.86 0.58
CA ARG A 310 -1.21 -15.84 -0.44
C ARG A 310 -1.67 -14.54 0.23
N ALA A 311 -0.80 -13.54 0.25
CA ALA A 311 -1.14 -12.21 0.73
C ALA A 311 -2.38 -11.66 0.00
N GLY A 312 -3.32 -11.07 0.76
CA GLY A 312 -4.57 -10.53 0.21
C GLY A 312 -5.73 -11.53 0.02
N ALA A 313 -5.46 -12.83 0.00
CA ALA A 313 -6.50 -13.86 -0.03
C ALA A 313 -6.97 -14.29 1.38
N VAL A 314 -6.18 -13.98 2.41
CA VAL A 314 -6.53 -14.28 3.81
C VAL A 314 -7.49 -13.22 4.34
N THR A 315 -8.64 -13.67 4.82
CA THR A 315 -9.72 -12.81 5.33
C THR A 315 -9.78 -12.87 6.87
N ALA A 316 -10.55 -11.97 7.48
CA ALA A 316 -10.85 -12.01 8.91
C ALA A 316 -11.43 -13.37 9.36
N ARG A 317 -12.21 -14.04 8.50
CA ARG A 317 -12.76 -15.38 8.77
C ARG A 317 -11.67 -16.43 8.92
N HIS A 318 -10.62 -16.37 8.10
CA HIS A 318 -9.46 -17.27 8.20
C HIS A 318 -8.68 -17.05 9.50
N LEU A 319 -8.45 -15.76 9.86
CA LEU A 319 -7.79 -15.42 11.12
C LEU A 319 -8.60 -15.83 12.34
N ALA A 320 -9.92 -15.65 12.32
CA ALA A 320 -10.81 -16.14 13.38
C ALA A 320 -10.81 -17.67 13.50
N ALA A 321 -10.70 -18.40 12.39
CA ALA A 321 -10.57 -19.85 12.43
C ALA A 321 -9.25 -20.29 13.05
N LEU A 322 -8.14 -19.64 12.71
CA LEU A 322 -6.83 -19.85 13.33
C LEU A 322 -6.84 -19.54 14.83
N ASP A 323 -7.49 -18.44 15.21
CA ASP A 323 -7.63 -18.06 16.63
C ASP A 323 -8.37 -19.15 17.44
N ARG A 324 -9.48 -19.66 16.89
CA ARG A 324 -10.20 -20.78 17.50
C ARG A 324 -9.36 -22.06 17.60
N LEU A 325 -8.50 -22.34 16.62
CA LEU A 325 -7.58 -23.48 16.69
C LEU A 325 -6.66 -23.38 17.92
N CYS A 326 -6.28 -22.16 18.30
CA CYS A 326 -5.46 -21.93 19.50
C CYS A 326 -6.29 -21.96 20.79
N ALA A 327 -7.47 -21.32 20.78
CA ALA A 327 -8.26 -21.05 21.98
C ALA A 327 -9.22 -22.19 22.37
N THR A 328 -9.65 -23.05 21.42
CA THR A 328 -10.67 -24.06 21.69
C THR A 328 -10.02 -25.42 22.07
N PRO A 329 -10.28 -25.94 23.28
CA PRO A 329 -9.83 -27.27 23.63
C PRO A 329 -10.37 -28.35 22.67
N GLY A 330 -9.52 -29.32 22.30
CA GLY A 330 -9.91 -30.42 21.41
C GLY A 330 -9.90 -30.13 19.92
N MET A 331 -9.87 -28.87 19.52
CA MET A 331 -9.76 -28.51 18.10
C MET A 331 -8.33 -28.77 17.59
N ARG A 332 -8.20 -29.64 16.58
CA ARG A 332 -6.90 -30.05 16.06
C ARG A 332 -6.61 -29.61 14.62
N GLY A 333 -7.61 -29.35 13.80
CA GLY A 333 -7.45 -29.08 12.37
C GLY A 333 -7.38 -30.38 11.55
N PRO A 334 -6.87 -30.37 10.29
CA PRO A 334 -6.24 -29.23 9.63
C PRO A 334 -7.22 -28.16 9.18
N LEU A 335 -6.78 -26.90 9.20
CA LEU A 335 -7.48 -25.76 8.59
C LEU A 335 -6.83 -25.46 7.25
N ALA A 336 -7.63 -25.44 6.19
CA ALA A 336 -7.19 -24.98 4.88
C ALA A 336 -7.17 -23.43 4.84
N LEU A 337 -6.09 -22.88 4.35
CA LEU A 337 -5.85 -21.44 4.20
C LEU A 337 -5.36 -21.17 2.77
N PRO A 338 -5.58 -19.98 2.22
CA PRO A 338 -5.05 -19.64 0.90
C PRO A 338 -3.52 -19.76 0.83
N GLY A 339 -3.00 -20.82 0.21
CA GLY A 339 -1.57 -21.10 0.07
C GLY A 339 -0.89 -21.70 1.31
N ALA A 340 -1.65 -22.14 2.32
CA ALA A 340 -1.10 -22.76 3.52
C ALA A 340 -2.11 -23.70 4.20
N ARG A 341 -1.64 -24.49 5.18
CA ARG A 341 -2.47 -25.28 6.09
C ARG A 341 -2.03 -25.00 7.53
N ALA A 342 -2.96 -25.11 8.48
CA ALA A 342 -2.63 -25.01 9.90
C ALA A 342 -3.31 -26.11 10.71
N TRP A 343 -2.60 -26.65 11.70
CA TRP A 343 -3.12 -27.68 12.60
C TRP A 343 -2.45 -27.61 13.97
N ARG A 344 -3.01 -28.31 14.90
CA ARG A 344 -2.46 -28.46 16.24
C ARG A 344 -1.71 -29.79 16.33
N ALA A 345 -0.44 -29.77 16.71
CA ALA A 345 0.42 -30.95 16.90
C ALA A 345 0.99 -30.91 18.31
N GLY A 346 0.42 -31.73 19.20
CA GLY A 346 0.79 -31.72 20.60
C GLY A 346 0.58 -30.39 21.26
N ARG A 347 1.65 -29.76 21.74
CA ARG A 347 1.69 -28.43 22.37
C ARG A 347 1.99 -27.30 21.39
N ALA A 348 2.04 -27.56 20.10
CA ALA A 348 2.33 -26.57 19.08
C ALA A 348 1.17 -26.36 18.11
N VAL A 349 1.04 -25.13 17.61
CA VAL A 349 0.32 -24.79 16.39
C VAL A 349 1.32 -24.76 15.25
N VAL A 350 1.03 -25.48 14.18
CA VAL A 350 1.87 -25.59 12.99
C VAL A 350 1.17 -24.90 11.84
N VAL A 351 1.91 -24.08 11.12
CA VAL A 351 1.47 -23.44 9.87
C VAL A 351 2.47 -23.83 8.79
N ALA A 352 2.01 -24.51 7.75
CA ALA A 352 2.83 -24.96 6.64
C ALA A 352 2.35 -24.35 5.32
N GLY A 353 3.27 -23.78 4.57
CA GLY A 353 3.04 -23.31 3.20
C GLY A 353 3.15 -24.46 2.21
N GLY A 354 2.48 -24.33 1.08
CA GLY A 354 2.53 -25.32 0.01
C GLY A 354 1.26 -26.16 -0.08
N GLY A 355 0.70 -26.24 -1.28
CA GLY A 355 -0.38 -27.14 -1.70
C GLY A 355 -1.77 -26.59 -1.48
N LEU A 356 -2.32 -26.02 -2.45
CA LEU A 356 -3.51 -26.31 -3.28
C LEU A 356 -3.44 -25.42 -4.49
#